data_679776c5afe397ef862ff4ec802e35a0
#
_entry.id   679776c5afe397ef862ff4ec802e35a0
#
_cell.length_a   1.000
_cell.length_b   1.000
_cell.length_c   1.000
_cell.angle_alpha   90.00
_cell.angle_beta   90.00
_cell.angle_gamma   90.00
#
_symmetry.space_group_name_H-M   'P 1'
#
loop_
_entity.id
_entity.type
_entity.pdbx_description
1 polymer ?
#
loop_
_entity_poly.entity_id
_entity_poly.type
_entity_poly.pdbx_seq_one_letter_code
_entity_poly.pdbx_strand_id
1 'polypeptide(L)'
;MSSLDSIQPPEIIVSKGTLHPINQIKNYLLNLLAEIGFEEVHGPEIETEEFNFDMLNIKESHPARQMHDTFYVDGKKNVLRTHTSPVQIRSMLKASPPMAFTSAGKVYRKDDDSTH
;
A
#
# COMPACT_ATOMS: atom_id res chain seq x y z
N MET A 1 -15.13 2.46 25.93
CA MET A 1 -15.50 3.36 24.84
C MET A 1 -14.48 3.29 23.72
N SER A 2 -14.94 3.28 22.51
CA SER A 2 -14.04 3.29 21.36
C SER A 2 -13.56 4.70 21.07
N SER A 3 -12.26 4.85 20.77
CA SER A 3 -11.72 6.11 20.28
C SER A 3 -12.36 6.54 18.96
N LEU A 4 -13.00 5.60 18.26
CA LEU A 4 -13.67 5.91 16.99
C LEU A 4 -14.84 6.89 17.17
N ASP A 5 -15.47 6.90 18.34
CA ASP A 5 -16.61 7.80 18.60
C ASP A 5 -16.19 9.26 18.73
N SER A 6 -14.93 9.52 18.99
CA SER A 6 -14.40 10.87 19.18
C SER A 6 -13.47 11.33 18.10
N ILE A 7 -13.37 10.58 17.00
CA ILE A 7 -12.44 10.90 15.93
C ILE A 7 -12.91 12.13 15.15
N GLN A 8 -12.00 13.04 14.98
CA GLN A 8 -12.19 14.22 14.14
C GLN A 8 -11.22 14.17 12.97
N PRO A 9 -11.60 14.65 11.79
CA PRO A 9 -10.66 14.75 10.67
C PRO A 9 -9.46 15.61 11.09
N PRO A 10 -8.26 15.28 10.60
CA PRO A 10 -7.10 16.09 10.95
C PRO A 10 -7.19 17.47 10.33
N GLU A 11 -6.73 18.45 11.06
CA GLU A 11 -6.52 19.79 10.49
C GLU A 11 -5.20 19.76 9.75
N ILE A 12 -5.22 20.02 8.45
CA ILE A 12 -4.01 20.01 7.64
C ILE A 12 -3.32 21.35 7.76
N ILE A 13 -2.14 21.32 8.34
CA ILE A 13 -1.33 22.53 8.54
C ILE A 13 -0.25 22.55 7.46
N VAL A 14 -0.29 23.57 6.61
CA VAL A 14 0.72 23.75 5.56
C VAL A 14 1.54 24.98 5.94
N SER A 15 2.75 24.75 6.42
CA SER A 15 3.67 25.83 6.74
C SER A 15 5.10 25.34 6.56
N LYS A 16 6.03 26.28 6.51
CA LYS A 16 7.45 25.97 6.35
C LYS A 16 7.93 25.11 7.52
N GLY A 17 8.56 23.97 7.20
CA GLY A 17 9.10 23.07 8.19
C GLY A 17 8.14 22.02 8.71
N THR A 18 6.89 21.96 8.20
CA THR A 18 5.95 20.92 8.58
C THR A 18 5.93 19.81 7.54
N LEU A 19 5.33 18.65 7.94
CA LEU A 19 5.16 17.54 7.03
C LEU A 19 4.21 17.91 5.89
N HIS A 20 4.45 17.30 4.72
CA HIS A 20 3.54 17.43 3.60
C HIS A 20 2.12 16.98 4.02
N PRO A 21 1.06 17.63 3.52
CA PRO A 21 -0.33 17.27 3.89
C PRO A 21 -0.65 15.79 3.72
N ILE A 22 -0.14 15.14 2.66
CA ILE A 22 -0.36 13.71 2.46
C ILE A 22 0.26 12.91 3.60
N ASN A 23 1.44 13.29 4.06
CA ASN A 23 2.09 12.61 5.18
C ASN A 23 1.36 12.84 6.50
N GLN A 24 0.76 14.00 6.68
CA GLN A 24 -0.06 14.26 7.86
C GLN A 24 -1.29 13.35 7.89
N ILE A 25 -1.97 13.21 6.77
CA ILE A 25 -3.14 12.33 6.65
C ILE A 25 -2.73 10.88 6.83
N LYS A 26 -1.62 10.48 6.21
CA LYS A 26 -1.10 9.12 6.36
C LYS A 26 -0.84 8.79 7.82
N ASN A 27 -0.14 9.66 8.53
CA ASN A 27 0.18 9.43 9.94
C ASN A 27 -1.07 9.38 10.80
N TYR A 28 -2.06 10.21 10.51
CA TYR A 28 -3.34 10.19 11.20
C TYR A 28 -4.03 8.85 11.03
N LEU A 29 -4.12 8.36 9.79
CA LEU A 29 -4.77 7.08 9.50
C LEU A 29 -4.04 5.90 10.12
N LEU A 30 -2.71 5.90 10.07
CA LEU A 30 -1.91 4.82 10.65
C LEU A 30 -2.06 4.78 12.17
N ASN A 31 -2.09 5.95 12.81
CA ASN A 31 -2.30 6.01 14.25
C ASN A 31 -3.69 5.51 14.64
N LEU A 32 -4.69 5.88 13.84
CA LEU A 32 -6.06 5.43 14.06
C LEU A 32 -6.15 3.90 13.97
N LEU A 33 -5.56 3.32 12.94
CA LEU A 33 -5.56 1.88 12.76
C LEU A 33 -4.79 1.16 13.86
N ALA A 34 -3.69 1.76 14.33
CA ALA A 34 -2.93 1.20 15.44
C ALA A 34 -3.77 1.13 16.73
N GLU A 35 -4.61 2.13 16.97
CA GLU A 35 -5.47 2.14 18.14
C GLU A 35 -6.46 0.98 18.15
N ILE A 36 -6.89 0.49 16.98
CA ILE A 36 -7.81 -0.63 16.88
C ILE A 36 -7.12 -1.96 16.63
N GLY A 37 -5.79 -2.00 16.75
CA GLY A 37 -5.05 -3.25 16.76
C GLY A 37 -4.32 -3.62 15.47
N PHE A 38 -4.26 -2.74 14.49
CA PHE A 38 -3.49 -3.01 13.28
C PHE A 38 -2.02 -2.69 13.48
N GLU A 39 -1.17 -3.58 13.03
CA GLU A 39 0.27 -3.37 13.05
C GLU A 39 0.73 -2.83 11.70
N GLU A 40 1.49 -1.74 11.71
CA GLU A 40 2.06 -1.20 10.49
C GLU A 40 3.24 -2.07 10.03
N VAL A 41 3.22 -2.48 8.76
CA VAL A 41 4.28 -3.27 8.16
C VAL A 41 4.76 -2.61 6.88
N HIS A 42 6.00 -2.90 6.52
CA HIS A 42 6.68 -2.30 5.37
C HIS A 42 7.21 -3.37 4.45
N GLY A 43 7.37 -3.04 3.18
CA GLY A 43 7.92 -3.93 2.19
C GLY A 43 8.53 -3.19 1.01
N PRO A 44 9.15 -3.92 0.07
CA PRO A 44 9.85 -3.31 -1.04
C PRO A 44 8.90 -2.70 -2.08
N GLU A 45 9.38 -1.69 -2.79
CA GLU A 45 8.64 -1.10 -3.90
C GLU A 45 8.81 -1.93 -5.18
N ILE A 46 9.93 -2.62 -5.32
CA ILE A 46 10.13 -3.58 -6.43
C ILE A 46 9.72 -4.94 -5.92
N GLU A 47 8.76 -5.55 -6.58
CA GLU A 47 8.13 -6.77 -6.13
C GLU A 47 8.18 -7.83 -7.21
N THR A 48 8.08 -9.11 -6.83
CA THR A 48 7.93 -10.18 -7.80
C THR A 48 6.48 -10.23 -8.30
N GLU A 49 6.30 -10.78 -9.50
CA GLU A 49 4.93 -11.01 -10.00
C GLU A 49 4.18 -11.96 -9.07
N GLU A 50 4.86 -12.91 -8.47
CA GLU A 50 4.24 -13.84 -7.55
C GLU A 50 3.57 -13.11 -6.40
N PHE A 51 4.29 -12.22 -5.72
CA PHE A 51 3.72 -11.49 -4.59
C PHE A 51 2.76 -10.40 -5.01
N ASN A 52 3.02 -9.76 -6.15
CA ASN A 52 2.17 -8.65 -6.59
C ASN A 52 0.87 -9.12 -7.23
N PHE A 53 0.84 -10.32 -7.77
CA PHE A 53 -0.31 -10.83 -8.50
C PHE A 53 -0.74 -12.23 -8.08
N ASP A 54 0.12 -13.21 -8.24
CA ASP A 54 -0.27 -14.62 -8.12
C ASP A 54 -0.82 -14.97 -6.73
N MET A 55 -0.13 -14.58 -5.69
CA MET A 55 -0.54 -14.88 -4.31
C MET A 55 -1.76 -14.08 -3.87
N LEU A 56 -2.15 -13.10 -4.67
CA LEU A 56 -3.38 -12.33 -4.45
C LEU A 56 -4.50 -12.77 -5.39
N ASN A 57 -4.27 -13.90 -6.08
CA ASN A 57 -5.23 -14.47 -7.01
C ASN A 57 -5.54 -13.56 -8.20
N ILE A 58 -4.59 -12.76 -8.62
CA ILE A 58 -4.68 -11.94 -9.81
C ILE A 58 -4.05 -12.73 -10.96
N LYS A 59 -4.87 -13.38 -11.76
CA LYS A 59 -4.42 -14.29 -12.81
C LYS A 59 -3.85 -13.52 -14.00
N GLU A 60 -3.06 -14.21 -14.83
CA GLU A 60 -2.44 -13.62 -16.01
C GLU A 60 -3.42 -12.93 -16.95
N SER A 61 -4.63 -13.46 -17.05
CA SER A 61 -5.69 -12.88 -17.89
C SER A 61 -6.34 -11.63 -17.28
N HIS A 62 -6.05 -11.33 -16.02
CA HIS A 62 -6.66 -10.19 -15.35
C HIS A 62 -6.13 -8.87 -15.93
N PRO A 63 -7.02 -7.89 -16.20
CA PRO A 63 -6.59 -6.61 -16.77
C PRO A 63 -5.51 -5.90 -15.97
N ALA A 64 -5.48 -6.07 -14.65
CA ALA A 64 -4.48 -5.43 -13.80
C ALA A 64 -3.04 -5.88 -14.09
N ARG A 65 -2.87 -7.04 -14.75
CA ARG A 65 -1.54 -7.56 -15.12
C ARG A 65 -1.12 -7.17 -16.53
N GLN A 66 -1.91 -6.38 -17.21
CA GLN A 66 -1.56 -5.96 -18.56
C GLN A 66 -0.29 -5.13 -18.55
N MET A 67 0.59 -5.39 -19.52
CA MET A 67 1.89 -4.70 -19.59
C MET A 67 1.77 -3.19 -19.69
N HIS A 68 0.67 -2.69 -20.26
CA HIS A 68 0.48 -1.25 -20.39
C HIS A 68 0.10 -0.57 -19.07
N ASP A 69 -0.29 -1.33 -18.04
CA ASP A 69 -0.67 -0.76 -16.74
C ASP A 69 0.41 -0.97 -15.68
N THR A 70 1.39 -1.80 -15.92
CA THR A 70 2.38 -2.21 -14.93
C THR A 70 3.80 -1.92 -15.43
N PHE A 71 4.63 -1.34 -14.55
CA PHE A 71 6.04 -1.17 -14.86
C PHE A 71 6.80 -2.45 -14.53
N TYR A 72 7.28 -3.13 -15.56
CA TYR A 72 8.11 -4.32 -15.42
C TYR A 72 9.57 -3.93 -15.39
N VAL A 73 10.34 -4.60 -14.54
CA VAL A 73 11.79 -4.43 -14.42
C VAL A 73 12.45 -5.79 -14.48
N ASP A 74 13.75 -5.83 -14.70
CA ASP A 74 14.56 -7.05 -14.66
C ASP A 74 13.95 -8.23 -15.43
N GLY A 75 13.88 -8.10 -16.76
CA GLY A 75 13.46 -9.21 -17.62
C GLY A 75 12.01 -9.62 -17.44
N LYS A 76 11.19 -8.71 -16.95
CA LYS A 76 9.73 -8.89 -16.82
C LYS A 76 9.31 -9.87 -15.72
N LYS A 77 10.21 -10.18 -14.78
CA LYS A 77 9.87 -11.02 -13.63
C LYS A 77 9.54 -10.18 -12.40
N ASN A 78 10.08 -8.98 -12.33
CA ASN A 78 9.83 -8.06 -11.23
C ASN A 78 9.06 -6.86 -11.74
N VAL A 79 8.32 -6.24 -10.83
CA VAL A 79 7.47 -5.09 -11.15
C VAL A 79 7.65 -4.03 -10.09
N LEU A 80 7.38 -2.78 -10.46
CA LEU A 80 7.11 -1.77 -9.44
C LEU A 80 5.72 -2.08 -8.91
N ARG A 81 5.59 -2.25 -7.61
CA ARG A 81 4.33 -2.70 -7.01
C ARG A 81 3.18 -1.79 -7.41
N THR A 82 2.07 -2.40 -7.78
CA THR A 82 0.88 -1.68 -8.22
C THR A 82 -0.07 -1.38 -7.07
N HIS A 83 0.17 -2.00 -5.92
CA HIS A 83 -0.58 -1.80 -4.68
C HIS A 83 0.28 -2.26 -3.50
N THR A 84 -0.18 -2.02 -2.29
CA THR A 84 0.60 -2.38 -1.10
C THR A 84 0.26 -3.76 -0.56
N SER A 85 -0.68 -4.46 -1.15
CA SER A 85 -1.09 -5.80 -0.69
C SER A 85 0.02 -6.85 -0.65
N PRO A 86 1.07 -6.81 -1.52
CA PRO A 86 2.20 -7.73 -1.38
C PRO A 86 2.87 -7.71 -0.02
N VAL A 87 2.90 -6.52 0.62
CA VAL A 87 3.47 -6.40 1.95
C VAL A 87 2.70 -7.23 2.96
N GLN A 88 1.37 -7.28 2.82
CA GLN A 88 0.52 -8.11 3.64
C GLN A 88 0.88 -9.59 3.49
N ILE A 89 1.07 -10.06 2.26
CA ILE A 89 1.47 -11.45 2.01
C ILE A 89 2.81 -11.75 2.68
N ARG A 90 3.80 -10.87 2.50
CA ARG A 90 5.12 -11.05 3.10
C ARG A 90 5.04 -11.12 4.61
N SER A 91 4.21 -10.30 5.21
CA SER A 91 4.04 -10.25 6.66
C SER A 91 3.31 -11.50 7.17
N MET A 92 2.30 -11.97 6.44
CA MET A 92 1.56 -13.16 6.81
C MET A 92 2.41 -14.43 6.76
N LEU A 93 3.38 -14.49 5.85
CA LEU A 93 4.29 -15.63 5.76
C LEU A 93 5.23 -15.73 6.98
N LYS A 94 5.40 -14.63 7.72
CA LYS A 94 6.28 -14.55 8.87
C LYS A 94 5.55 -14.57 10.20
N ALA A 95 4.22 -14.63 10.19
CA ALA A 95 3.41 -14.48 11.37
C ALA A 95 2.38 -15.60 11.47
N SER A 96 1.82 -15.78 12.66
CA SER A 96 0.73 -16.71 12.90
C SER A 96 -0.51 -15.95 13.35
N PRO A 97 -1.71 -16.41 12.95
CA PRO A 97 -2.94 -15.79 13.43
C PRO A 97 -3.07 -15.81 14.95
N PRO A 98 -3.74 -14.84 15.59
CA PRO A 98 -4.41 -13.72 14.93
C PRO A 98 -3.46 -12.61 14.50
N MET A 99 -3.77 -11.97 13.37
CA MET A 99 -2.97 -10.88 12.86
C MET A 99 -3.84 -9.85 12.13
N ALA A 100 -3.42 -8.59 12.18
CA ALA A 100 -4.06 -7.51 11.44
C ALA A 100 -2.97 -6.53 11.04
N PHE A 101 -2.73 -6.39 9.74
CA PHE A 101 -1.65 -5.56 9.22
C PHE A 101 -2.19 -4.40 8.41
N THR A 102 -1.45 -3.29 8.44
CA THR A 102 -1.67 -2.16 7.55
C THR A 102 -0.35 -1.75 6.93
N SER A 103 -0.41 -1.31 5.68
CA SER A 103 0.78 -0.84 4.99
C SER A 103 0.44 0.35 4.11
N ALA A 104 1.16 1.43 4.32
CA ALA A 104 1.05 2.64 3.52
C ALA A 104 2.37 2.85 2.78
N GLY A 105 2.30 3.20 1.51
CA GLY A 105 3.50 3.43 0.73
C GLY A 105 3.19 3.78 -0.71
N LYS A 106 4.25 4.09 -1.45
CA LYS A 106 4.12 4.43 -2.85
C LYS A 106 3.75 3.21 -3.68
N VAL A 107 2.88 3.43 -4.64
CA VAL A 107 2.49 2.44 -5.64
C VAL A 107 2.65 3.06 -7.02
N TYR A 108 2.73 2.23 -8.03
CA TYR A 108 3.10 2.68 -9.35
C TYR A 108 2.14 2.11 -10.38
N ARG A 109 1.73 2.96 -11.29
CA ARG A 109 0.90 2.56 -12.40
C ARG A 109 1.39 3.22 -13.67
N LYS A 110 1.56 2.41 -14.71
CA LYS A 110 1.90 2.92 -16.03
C LYS A 110 0.61 3.39 -16.68
N ASP A 111 0.54 4.69 -16.94
CA ASP A 111 -0.68 5.31 -17.45
C ASP A 111 -0.38 5.95 -18.80
N ASP A 112 -1.04 5.46 -19.85
CA ASP A 112 -0.85 5.96 -21.20
C ASP A 112 -1.87 7.03 -21.59
N ASP A 113 -2.74 7.42 -20.65
CA ASP A 113 -3.76 8.44 -20.91
C ASP A 113 -3.12 9.82 -20.96
N SER A 114 -3.17 10.44 -22.13
CA SER A 114 -2.57 11.77 -22.34
C SER A 114 -3.30 12.89 -21.62
N THR A 115 -4.45 12.62 -21.03
CA THR A 115 -5.22 13.63 -20.29
C THR A 115 -4.83 13.77 -18.83
N HIS A 116 -3.96 12.94 -18.37
CA HIS A 116 -3.49 12.97 -16.96
C HIS A 116 -2.44 14.05 -16.71
#